data_05f49bb8aab489717e61e121b175a62e
#
_entry.id   05f49bb8aab489717e61e121b175a62e
#
_cell.length_a   1.000
_cell.length_b   1.000
_cell.length_c   1.000
_cell.angle_alpha   90.00
_cell.angle_beta   90.00
_cell.angle_gamma   90.00
#
_symmetry.space_group_name_H-M   'P 1'
#
loop_
_entity.id
_entity.type
_entity.pdbx_description
1 polymer ?
#
loop_
_entity_poly.entity_id
_entity_poly.type
_entity_poly.pdbx_seq_one_letter_code
_entity_poly.pdbx_strand_id
1 'polypeptide(L)'
;PNMPWVDDYSNYKLVGQFGQTVKAVNELTAISVEEVRPKVFVYDMGQNMVGVPQIQLSGMKPGTKICLRYAEVKYPDLPEYEGSIGMIMLENIRAAMAQDIYITRGGRETIHPRFTYHGYRFVEITGIDAPLATEAVKGIVLSSIHNFASSYETSNTLVNKLWKNITWSSSGNFLSIPTDCPQRNERLGWAGDISSLVQRLTWLMSLNSLEDMYNLCVTYNDLTDVFPI
;
A
#
# COMPACT_ATOMS: atom_id res chain seq x y z
N PRO A 1 7.14 4.74 36.90
CA PRO A 1 7.60 5.27 35.62
C PRO A 1 6.90 6.61 35.43
N ASN A 2 7.69 7.69 35.48
CA ASN A 2 7.22 9.02 35.16
C ASN A 2 6.75 9.00 33.72
N MET A 3 5.47 9.27 33.48
CA MET A 3 5.02 9.58 32.14
C MET A 3 5.65 10.95 31.77
N PRO A 4 6.61 10.97 30.87
CA PRO A 4 7.17 12.23 30.41
C PRO A 4 6.17 12.85 29.44
N TRP A 5 5.80 14.09 29.64
CA TRP A 5 5.09 14.96 28.73
C TRP A 5 3.59 14.67 28.57
N VAL A 6 2.78 15.35 29.34
CA VAL A 6 1.45 15.75 28.90
C VAL A 6 1.61 17.15 28.38
N ASP A 7 1.75 17.32 27.06
CA ASP A 7 1.63 18.64 26.46
C ASP A 7 0.23 19.18 26.74
N ASP A 8 0.15 20.45 27.12
CA ASP A 8 -1.13 21.12 27.27
C ASP A 8 -1.69 21.47 25.88
N TYR A 9 -2.57 20.62 25.37
CA TYR A 9 -3.26 20.83 24.09
C TYR A 9 -4.53 21.68 24.21
N SER A 10 -4.77 22.35 25.36
CA SER A 10 -5.98 23.16 25.59
C SER A 10 -6.17 24.29 24.59
N ASN A 11 -5.07 24.78 24.00
CA ASN A 11 -5.08 25.85 23.00
C ASN A 11 -5.25 25.37 21.55
N TYR A 12 -5.28 24.05 21.31
CA TYR A 12 -5.45 23.49 19.96
C TYR A 12 -6.93 23.35 19.62
N LYS A 13 -7.29 23.86 18.45
CA LYS A 13 -8.62 23.65 17.90
C LYS A 13 -8.67 22.30 17.19
N LEU A 14 -9.48 21.39 17.71
CA LEU A 14 -9.78 20.14 17.02
C LEU A 14 -10.72 20.44 15.84
N VAL A 15 -10.30 20.01 14.64
CA VAL A 15 -11.08 20.14 13.41
C VAL A 15 -11.30 18.75 12.81
N GLY A 16 -12.40 18.56 12.08
CA GLY A 16 -12.64 17.35 11.31
C GLY A 16 -11.66 17.24 10.13
N GLN A 17 -11.44 16.03 9.64
CA GLN A 17 -10.69 15.82 8.40
C GLN A 17 -11.47 16.40 7.22
N PHE A 18 -10.82 17.20 6.37
CA PHE A 18 -11.45 17.84 5.22
C PHE A 18 -11.56 16.91 4.03
N GLY A 19 -10.59 16.05 3.78
CA GLY A 19 -10.58 15.11 2.65
C GLY A 19 -11.23 13.77 2.98
N GLN A 20 -11.43 12.96 1.96
CA GLN A 20 -11.90 11.59 2.15
C GLN A 20 -10.89 10.76 2.94
N THR A 21 -11.39 10.07 3.96
CA THR A 21 -10.56 9.20 4.79
C THR A 21 -10.08 7.98 4.02
N VAL A 22 -8.89 7.49 4.36
CA VAL A 22 -8.42 6.19 3.85
C VAL A 22 -9.27 5.07 4.43
N LYS A 23 -9.77 4.20 3.56
CA LYS A 23 -10.58 3.03 3.92
C LYS A 23 -10.07 1.77 3.22
N ALA A 24 -10.42 0.62 3.76
CA ALA A 24 -10.35 -0.63 3.03
C ALA A 24 -11.42 -0.62 1.93
N VAL A 25 -11.00 -0.62 0.68
CA VAL A 25 -11.88 -0.54 -0.49
C VAL A 25 -12.01 -1.86 -1.22
N ASN A 26 -11.04 -2.77 -1.04
CA ASN A 26 -11.05 -4.09 -1.65
C ASN A 26 -10.21 -5.06 -0.82
N GLU A 27 -10.39 -6.35 -1.06
CA GLU A 27 -9.60 -7.44 -0.49
C GLU A 27 -9.13 -8.37 -1.61
N LEU A 28 -7.84 -8.67 -1.63
CA LEU A 28 -7.25 -9.66 -2.54
C LEU A 28 -6.80 -10.87 -1.72
N THR A 29 -6.94 -12.06 -2.27
CA THR A 29 -6.37 -13.28 -1.72
C THR A 29 -5.14 -13.66 -2.56
N ALA A 30 -4.06 -14.10 -1.92
CA ALA A 30 -2.88 -14.57 -2.64
C ALA A 30 -3.26 -15.67 -3.62
N ILE A 31 -2.79 -15.57 -4.87
CA ILE A 31 -3.09 -16.54 -5.93
C ILE A 31 -2.08 -17.68 -6.02
N SER A 32 -0.89 -17.47 -5.48
CA SER A 32 0.16 -18.48 -5.43
C SER A 32 1.17 -18.19 -4.33
N VAL A 33 1.95 -19.22 -3.97
CA VAL A 33 3.11 -19.12 -3.09
C VAL A 33 4.25 -19.93 -3.67
N GLU A 34 5.46 -19.43 -3.54
CA GLU A 34 6.69 -20.07 -3.98
C GLU A 34 7.74 -20.01 -2.86
N GLU A 35 8.41 -21.12 -2.56
CA GLU A 35 9.58 -21.16 -1.71
C GLU A 35 10.82 -20.83 -2.57
N VAL A 36 11.22 -19.58 -2.61
CA VAL A 36 12.33 -19.09 -3.45
C VAL A 36 13.70 -19.35 -2.87
N ARG A 37 13.78 -19.58 -1.57
CA ARG A 37 14.93 -20.03 -0.78
C ARG A 37 14.43 -20.84 0.41
N PRO A 38 15.23 -21.65 1.06
CA PRO A 38 14.81 -22.39 2.25
C PRO A 38 14.17 -21.46 3.27
N LYS A 39 12.88 -21.70 3.56
CA LYS A 39 12.03 -20.93 4.50
C LYS A 39 11.82 -19.46 4.11
N VAL A 40 11.95 -19.12 2.85
CA VAL A 40 11.61 -17.81 2.26
C VAL A 40 10.45 -18.01 1.29
N PHE A 41 9.28 -17.59 1.69
CA PHE A 41 8.04 -17.81 0.92
C PHE A 41 7.56 -16.50 0.31
N VAL A 42 7.42 -16.47 -1.02
CA VAL A 42 6.92 -15.31 -1.76
C VAL A 42 5.51 -15.60 -2.24
N TYR A 43 4.57 -14.77 -1.81
CA TYR A 43 3.17 -14.81 -2.18
C TYR A 43 2.89 -13.78 -3.26
N ASP A 44 2.22 -14.21 -4.35
CA ASP A 44 1.73 -13.32 -5.40
C ASP A 44 0.26 -12.95 -5.12
N MET A 45 -0.03 -11.67 -4.97
CA MET A 45 -1.40 -11.17 -4.80
C MET A 45 -2.17 -11.06 -6.11
N GLY A 46 -1.53 -11.36 -7.26
CA GLY A 46 -2.14 -11.29 -8.59
C GLY A 46 -2.32 -9.88 -9.14
N GLN A 47 -2.24 -8.86 -8.30
CA GLN A 47 -2.42 -7.46 -8.64
C GLN A 47 -1.47 -6.59 -7.83
N ASN A 48 -0.80 -5.62 -8.48
CA ASN A 48 -0.10 -4.56 -7.75
C ASN A 48 -1.11 -3.65 -7.07
N MET A 49 -0.98 -3.49 -5.77
CA MET A 49 -1.93 -2.78 -4.92
C MET A 49 -1.22 -1.91 -3.89
N VAL A 50 -1.98 -1.04 -3.24
CA VAL A 50 -1.51 -0.30 -2.06
C VAL A 50 -2.39 -0.66 -0.88
N GLY A 51 -1.76 -0.98 0.25
CA GLY A 51 -2.46 -1.40 1.44
C GLY A 51 -1.60 -2.17 2.43
N VAL A 52 -2.20 -3.08 3.15
CA VAL A 52 -1.54 -3.92 4.16
C VAL A 52 -1.92 -5.38 3.99
N PRO A 53 -1.01 -6.32 4.28
CA PRO A 53 -1.39 -7.73 4.35
C PRO A 53 -2.19 -8.01 5.61
N GLN A 54 -3.12 -8.94 5.51
CA GLN A 54 -3.74 -9.61 6.64
C GLN A 54 -3.40 -11.10 6.57
N ILE A 55 -2.74 -11.60 7.60
CA ILE A 55 -2.20 -12.95 7.60
C ILE A 55 -2.78 -13.73 8.78
N GLN A 56 -3.33 -14.90 8.49
CA GLN A 56 -3.82 -15.83 9.50
C GLN A 56 -2.70 -16.82 9.86
N LEU A 57 -2.29 -16.77 11.11
CA LEU A 57 -1.27 -17.69 11.66
C LEU A 57 -1.94 -18.71 12.56
N SER A 58 -1.44 -19.94 12.54
CA SER A 58 -1.87 -20.99 13.45
C SER A 58 -0.69 -21.87 13.83
N GLY A 59 -0.67 -22.32 15.09
CA GLY A 59 0.37 -23.25 15.59
C GLY A 59 1.75 -22.65 15.75
N MET A 60 1.91 -21.33 15.67
CA MET A 60 3.18 -20.67 15.93
C MET A 60 3.55 -20.76 17.40
N LYS A 61 4.86 -20.89 17.70
CA LYS A 61 5.36 -20.78 19.06
C LYS A 61 5.35 -19.31 19.50
N PRO A 62 5.01 -19.01 20.74
CA PRO A 62 5.15 -17.65 21.27
C PRO A 62 6.60 -17.16 21.12
N GLY A 63 6.76 -15.88 20.74
CA GLY A 63 8.07 -15.27 20.52
C GLY A 63 8.68 -15.54 19.15
N THR A 64 8.00 -16.26 18.24
CA THR A 64 8.48 -16.43 16.87
C THR A 64 8.48 -15.10 16.14
N LYS A 65 9.64 -14.71 15.59
CA LYS A 65 9.79 -13.51 14.78
C LYS A 65 9.41 -13.81 13.35
N ILE A 66 8.35 -13.18 12.85
CA ILE A 66 7.93 -13.20 11.44
C ILE A 66 8.33 -11.88 10.82
N CYS A 67 8.98 -11.95 9.67
CA CYS A 67 9.32 -10.77 8.88
C CYS A 67 8.53 -10.81 7.57
N LEU A 68 7.90 -9.69 7.25
CA LEU A 68 7.16 -9.44 6.02
C LEU A 68 7.94 -8.40 5.22
N ARG A 69 8.21 -8.68 3.94
CA ARG A 69 8.80 -7.71 3.01
C ARG A 69 7.93 -7.59 1.77
N TYR A 70 7.96 -6.44 1.14
CA TYR A 70 7.02 -6.08 0.08
C TYR A 70 7.74 -5.62 -1.16
N ALA A 71 7.27 -6.04 -2.34
CA ALA A 71 7.78 -5.57 -3.62
C ALA A 71 6.70 -5.60 -4.71
N GLU A 72 6.88 -4.77 -5.72
CA GLU A 72 6.02 -4.75 -6.90
C GLU A 72 6.39 -5.81 -7.92
N VAL A 73 7.65 -6.20 -7.97
CA VAL A 73 8.22 -7.14 -8.95
C VAL A 73 9.15 -8.16 -8.28
N LYS A 74 9.35 -9.27 -8.95
CA LYS A 74 10.39 -10.27 -8.62
C LYS A 74 11.54 -10.14 -9.61
N TYR A 75 12.73 -10.62 -9.23
CA TYR A 75 13.83 -10.80 -10.16
C TYR A 75 13.42 -11.78 -11.25
N PRO A 76 13.50 -11.37 -12.53
CA PRO A 76 13.15 -12.24 -13.64
C PRO A 76 14.20 -13.34 -13.85
N ASP A 77 13.80 -14.37 -14.59
CA ASP A 77 14.71 -15.43 -15.00
C ASP A 77 15.61 -14.95 -16.15
N LEU A 78 16.67 -14.22 -15.78
CA LEU A 78 17.69 -13.70 -16.67
C LEU A 78 19.10 -14.01 -16.10
N PRO A 79 20.10 -14.26 -16.97
CA PRO A 79 21.44 -14.63 -16.51
C PRO A 79 22.08 -13.64 -15.52
N GLU A 80 21.80 -12.34 -15.67
CA GLU A 80 22.31 -11.28 -14.77
C GLU A 80 21.76 -11.38 -13.35
N TYR A 81 20.65 -12.09 -13.14
CA TYR A 81 20.02 -12.31 -11.83
C TYR A 81 20.17 -13.74 -11.31
N GLU A 82 21.12 -14.50 -11.89
CA GLU A 82 21.44 -15.84 -11.39
C GLU A 82 21.70 -15.78 -9.87
N GLY A 83 21.05 -16.68 -9.13
CA GLY A 83 21.09 -16.66 -7.67
C GLY A 83 20.05 -15.77 -6.98
N SER A 84 19.35 -14.88 -7.70
CA SER A 84 18.26 -14.03 -7.16
C SER A 84 16.90 -14.28 -7.82
N ILE A 85 16.85 -15.10 -8.86
CA ILE A 85 15.64 -15.42 -9.62
C ILE A 85 14.47 -15.79 -8.67
N GLY A 86 13.31 -15.20 -8.92
CA GLY A 86 12.09 -15.42 -8.14
C GLY A 86 12.01 -14.69 -6.80
N MET A 87 13.12 -14.19 -6.26
CA MET A 87 13.10 -13.33 -5.07
C MET A 87 12.45 -12.00 -5.36
N ILE A 88 11.94 -11.33 -4.34
CA ILE A 88 11.41 -9.97 -4.46
C ILE A 88 12.54 -8.98 -4.80
N MET A 89 12.29 -8.11 -5.78
CA MET A 89 13.25 -7.06 -6.19
C MET A 89 13.02 -5.81 -5.33
N LEU A 90 14.05 -5.37 -4.61
CA LEU A 90 13.99 -4.21 -3.72
C LEU A 90 14.85 -3.03 -4.23
N GLU A 91 15.54 -3.18 -5.35
CA GLU A 91 16.45 -2.15 -5.89
C GLU A 91 15.68 -0.91 -6.37
N ASN A 92 14.45 -1.09 -6.85
CA ASN A 92 13.60 -0.02 -7.39
C ASN A 92 12.92 0.84 -6.32
N ILE A 93 13.03 0.51 -5.03
CA ILE A 93 12.32 1.21 -3.95
C ILE A 93 13.20 2.21 -3.17
N ARG A 94 14.33 2.62 -3.74
CA ARG A 94 15.22 3.67 -3.21
C ARG A 94 15.60 3.45 -1.73
N ALA A 95 16.11 2.28 -1.42
CA ALA A 95 16.52 1.88 -0.07
C ALA A 95 15.39 1.97 1.01
N ALA A 96 14.13 2.09 0.61
CA ALA A 96 13.02 1.92 1.55
C ALA A 96 13.07 0.50 2.12
N MET A 97 12.88 0.36 3.43
CA MET A 97 12.93 -0.98 4.04
C MET A 97 11.76 -1.85 3.60
N ALA A 98 10.59 -1.26 3.35
CA ALA A 98 9.35 -1.95 2.95
C ALA A 98 9.17 -3.27 3.73
N GLN A 99 9.24 -3.19 5.05
CA GLN A 99 9.33 -4.34 5.93
C GLN A 99 8.54 -4.12 7.22
N ASP A 100 7.84 -5.17 7.65
CA ASP A 100 7.22 -5.25 8.98
C ASP A 100 7.73 -6.48 9.73
N ILE A 101 7.83 -6.34 11.03
CA ILE A 101 8.23 -7.43 11.93
C ILE A 101 7.12 -7.67 12.94
N TYR A 102 6.71 -8.92 13.06
CA TYR A 102 5.74 -9.35 14.03
C TYR A 102 6.31 -10.43 14.94
N ILE A 103 6.07 -10.29 16.24
CA ILE A 103 6.42 -11.31 17.24
C ILE A 103 5.14 -12.01 17.67
N THR A 104 5.07 -13.32 17.42
CA THR A 104 3.86 -14.10 17.68
C THR A 104 3.59 -14.26 19.18
N ARG A 105 2.31 -14.27 19.54
CA ARG A 105 1.86 -14.63 20.90
C ARG A 105 1.62 -16.13 21.05
N GLY A 106 1.54 -16.83 19.92
CA GLY A 106 1.22 -18.25 19.84
C GLY A 106 -0.27 -18.55 19.67
N GLY A 107 -0.55 -19.78 19.25
CA GLY A 107 -1.94 -20.20 18.97
C GLY A 107 -2.44 -19.76 17.61
N ARG A 108 -3.69 -19.29 17.53
CA ARG A 108 -4.29 -18.75 16.32
C ARG A 108 -4.32 -17.21 16.40
N GLU A 109 -3.71 -16.57 15.42
CA GLU A 109 -3.60 -15.12 15.35
C GLU A 109 -3.95 -14.62 13.95
N THR A 110 -4.58 -13.45 13.87
CA THR A 110 -4.67 -12.69 12.63
C THR A 110 -3.85 -11.42 12.82
N ILE A 111 -2.85 -11.26 11.98
CA ILE A 111 -1.93 -10.12 12.04
C ILE A 111 -2.12 -9.23 10.83
N HIS A 112 -1.98 -7.94 11.03
CA HIS A 112 -1.86 -6.93 10.00
C HIS A 112 -1.08 -5.73 10.56
N PRO A 113 -0.24 -5.05 9.75
CA PRO A 113 0.40 -3.81 10.15
C PRO A 113 -0.62 -2.72 10.47
N ARG A 114 -0.26 -1.83 11.40
CA ARG A 114 -1.06 -0.64 11.75
C ARG A 114 -0.21 0.60 11.56
N PHE A 115 -0.83 1.71 11.21
CA PHE A 115 -0.18 3.02 11.03
C PHE A 115 0.89 3.04 9.93
N THR A 116 0.79 2.12 8.97
CA THR A 116 1.61 2.04 7.77
C THR A 116 0.82 1.48 6.61
N TYR A 117 1.38 1.57 5.41
CA TYR A 117 0.91 0.90 4.21
C TYR A 117 2.09 0.64 3.27
N HIS A 118 1.91 -0.26 2.33
CA HIS A 118 2.91 -0.64 1.34
C HIS A 118 2.29 -0.69 -0.05
N GLY A 119 3.08 -0.36 -1.09
CA GLY A 119 2.75 -0.62 -2.47
C GLY A 119 3.42 -1.93 -2.89
N TYR A 120 2.64 -2.95 -3.29
CA TYR A 120 3.20 -4.26 -3.58
C TYR A 120 2.25 -5.14 -4.40
N ARG A 121 2.84 -6.08 -5.11
CA ARG A 121 2.18 -7.26 -5.64
C ARG A 121 2.64 -8.52 -4.90
N PHE A 122 3.89 -8.53 -4.42
CA PHE A 122 4.50 -9.69 -3.79
C PHE A 122 4.77 -9.41 -2.32
N VAL A 123 4.42 -10.40 -1.48
CA VAL A 123 4.72 -10.42 -0.04
C VAL A 123 5.67 -11.58 0.22
N GLU A 124 6.86 -11.26 0.71
CA GLU A 124 7.80 -12.28 1.20
C GLU A 124 7.58 -12.47 2.70
N ILE A 125 7.41 -13.72 3.10
CA ILE A 125 7.23 -14.12 4.51
C ILE A 125 8.39 -15.02 4.92
N THR A 126 9.06 -14.64 6.01
CA THR A 126 10.10 -15.44 6.65
C THR A 126 9.80 -15.60 8.14
N GLY A 127 10.48 -16.55 8.80
CA GLY A 127 10.24 -16.88 10.20
C GLY A 127 9.16 -17.95 10.41
N ILE A 128 8.72 -18.60 9.33
CA ILE A 128 7.82 -19.75 9.33
C ILE A 128 8.54 -20.98 8.76
N ASP A 129 8.16 -22.17 9.21
CA ASP A 129 8.82 -23.43 8.80
C ASP A 129 8.22 -24.04 7.53
N ALA A 130 6.99 -23.67 7.18
CA ALA A 130 6.28 -24.12 6.00
C ALA A 130 5.41 -23.00 5.46
N PRO A 131 5.06 -23.00 4.15
CA PRO A 131 4.19 -21.98 3.58
C PRO A 131 2.79 -22.03 4.21
N LEU A 132 2.20 -20.87 4.41
CA LEU A 132 0.78 -20.78 4.76
C LEU A 132 -0.06 -21.05 3.52
N ALA A 133 -1.28 -21.54 3.68
CA ALA A 133 -2.25 -21.63 2.60
C ALA A 133 -2.49 -20.24 1.99
N THR A 134 -2.70 -20.14 0.70
CA THR A 134 -2.92 -18.87 0.00
C THR A 134 -4.09 -18.09 0.59
N GLU A 135 -5.15 -18.78 1.02
CA GLU A 135 -6.32 -18.19 1.66
C GLU A 135 -6.03 -17.53 3.01
N ALA A 136 -4.93 -17.91 3.64
CA ALA A 136 -4.46 -17.32 4.89
C ALA A 136 -3.71 -15.99 4.70
N VAL A 137 -3.37 -15.63 3.44
CA VAL A 137 -2.63 -14.43 3.10
C VAL A 137 -3.49 -13.55 2.21
N LYS A 138 -3.97 -12.45 2.77
CA LYS A 138 -4.83 -11.48 2.11
C LYS A 138 -4.14 -10.13 2.01
N GLY A 139 -4.48 -9.37 0.98
CA GLY A 139 -4.10 -7.96 0.81
C GLY A 139 -5.33 -7.09 1.00
N ILE A 140 -5.32 -6.25 2.01
CA ILE A 140 -6.37 -5.26 2.26
C ILE A 140 -6.00 -4.00 1.51
N VAL A 141 -6.72 -3.71 0.43
CA VAL A 141 -6.49 -2.55 -0.42
C VAL A 141 -6.99 -1.30 0.27
N LEU A 142 -6.12 -0.33 0.44
CA LEU A 142 -6.43 0.95 1.07
C LEU A 142 -6.48 2.06 0.01
N SER A 143 -7.48 2.93 0.12
CA SER A 143 -7.61 4.11 -0.74
C SER A 143 -8.52 5.16 -0.12
N SER A 144 -8.31 6.42 -0.51
CA SER A 144 -9.28 7.50 -0.33
C SER A 144 -10.28 7.59 -1.48
N ILE A 145 -10.05 6.88 -2.59
CA ILE A 145 -11.04 6.73 -3.66
C ILE A 145 -11.98 5.59 -3.27
N HIS A 146 -13.14 5.91 -2.74
CA HIS A 146 -14.10 4.90 -2.31
C HIS A 146 -14.94 4.37 -3.47
N ASN A 147 -15.23 5.20 -4.45
CA ASN A 147 -16.00 4.84 -5.63
C ASN A 147 -15.48 5.60 -6.86
N PHE A 148 -15.49 4.94 -8.00
CA PHE A 148 -15.26 5.59 -9.29
C PHE A 148 -16.58 6.13 -9.83
N ALA A 149 -16.56 7.34 -10.41
CA ALA A 149 -17.74 7.99 -10.99
C ALA A 149 -18.12 7.41 -12.36
N SER A 150 -17.20 6.71 -13.00
CA SER A 150 -17.38 6.16 -14.34
C SER A 150 -16.78 4.77 -14.48
N SER A 151 -17.29 4.04 -15.44
CA SER A 151 -16.73 2.77 -15.92
C SER A 151 -16.53 2.87 -17.42
N TYR A 152 -15.54 2.15 -17.93
CA TYR A 152 -15.23 2.14 -19.34
C TYR A 152 -14.94 0.72 -19.81
N GLU A 153 -15.64 0.29 -20.84
CA GLU A 153 -15.47 -1.03 -21.45
C GLU A 153 -15.62 -0.93 -22.97
N THR A 154 -14.75 -1.61 -23.69
CA THR A 154 -14.75 -1.69 -25.16
C THR A 154 -14.57 -3.13 -25.63
N SER A 155 -14.73 -3.34 -26.94
CA SER A 155 -14.38 -4.63 -27.58
C SER A 155 -12.87 -4.89 -27.61
N ASN A 156 -12.01 -3.89 -27.33
CA ASN A 156 -10.55 -4.05 -27.34
C ASN A 156 -10.03 -4.37 -25.94
N THR A 157 -9.53 -5.57 -25.76
CA THR A 157 -9.02 -6.08 -24.47
C THR A 157 -7.81 -5.29 -23.93
N LEU A 158 -6.95 -4.76 -24.81
CA LEU A 158 -5.79 -3.95 -24.40
C LEU A 158 -6.23 -2.59 -23.85
N VAL A 159 -7.25 -1.98 -24.46
CA VAL A 159 -7.82 -0.71 -23.98
C VAL A 159 -8.50 -0.93 -22.62
N ASN A 160 -9.23 -2.02 -22.46
CA ASN A 160 -9.84 -2.36 -21.16
C ASN A 160 -8.77 -2.64 -20.08
N LYS A 161 -7.66 -3.28 -20.45
CA LYS A 161 -6.53 -3.50 -19.55
C LYS A 161 -5.86 -2.17 -19.16
N LEU A 162 -5.69 -1.25 -20.10
CA LEU A 162 -5.17 0.09 -19.82
C LEU A 162 -6.06 0.84 -18.81
N TRP A 163 -7.37 0.83 -19.05
CA TRP A 163 -8.33 1.43 -18.11
C TRP A 163 -8.20 0.83 -16.70
N LYS A 164 -8.15 -0.48 -16.60
CA LYS A 164 -7.97 -1.19 -15.33
C LYS A 164 -6.66 -0.81 -14.64
N ASN A 165 -5.57 -0.68 -15.37
CA ASN A 165 -4.28 -0.26 -14.83
C ASN A 165 -4.35 1.18 -14.30
N ILE A 166 -5.00 2.10 -15.03
CA ILE A 166 -5.20 3.48 -14.60
C ILE A 166 -6.00 3.54 -13.31
N THR A 167 -7.10 2.78 -13.20
CA THR A 167 -7.93 2.78 -11.98
C THR A 167 -7.17 2.23 -10.78
N TRP A 168 -6.37 1.18 -10.94
CA TRP A 168 -5.52 0.64 -9.86
C TRP A 168 -4.42 1.62 -9.44
N SER A 169 -3.76 2.25 -10.41
CA SER A 169 -2.73 3.26 -10.12
C SER A 169 -3.32 4.48 -9.41
N SER A 170 -4.47 4.97 -9.86
CA SER A 170 -5.17 6.07 -9.21
C SER A 170 -5.56 5.69 -7.78
N SER A 171 -6.20 4.54 -7.60
CA SER A 171 -6.61 4.07 -6.28
C SER A 171 -5.44 3.97 -5.31
N GLY A 172 -4.26 3.50 -5.78
CA GLY A 172 -3.06 3.34 -4.95
C GLY A 172 -2.33 4.65 -4.64
N ASN A 173 -2.54 5.70 -5.43
CA ASN A 173 -1.88 6.99 -5.23
C ASN A 173 -2.75 8.03 -4.51
N PHE A 174 -3.92 7.64 -4.00
CA PHE A 174 -4.77 8.50 -3.19
C PHE A 174 -4.98 7.92 -1.79
N LEU A 175 -4.06 8.26 -0.89
CA LEU A 175 -4.12 7.89 0.52
C LEU A 175 -4.11 9.17 1.36
N SER A 176 -5.28 9.75 1.61
CA SER A 176 -5.51 11.04 2.25
C SER A 176 -5.06 12.22 1.39
N ILE A 177 -3.86 12.17 0.84
CA ILE A 177 -3.28 13.12 -0.12
C ILE A 177 -2.85 12.37 -1.39
N PRO A 178 -2.71 13.06 -2.53
CA PRO A 178 -2.14 12.42 -3.72
C PRO A 178 -0.67 12.09 -3.47
N THR A 179 -0.34 10.80 -3.47
CA THR A 179 1.03 10.30 -3.40
C THR A 179 1.48 9.91 -4.81
N ASP A 180 2.75 10.07 -5.14
CA ASP A 180 3.27 9.65 -6.44
C ASP A 180 3.76 8.21 -6.42
N CYS A 181 4.53 7.84 -5.42
CA CYS A 181 5.15 6.53 -5.30
C CYS A 181 4.90 5.91 -3.92
N PRO A 182 3.78 5.20 -3.71
CA PRO A 182 3.42 4.65 -2.40
C PRO A 182 4.31 3.49 -1.95
N GLN A 183 5.07 2.85 -2.87
CA GLN A 183 5.90 1.67 -2.60
C GLN A 183 7.29 2.00 -2.05
N ARG A 184 7.74 3.25 -2.15
CA ARG A 184 9.09 3.67 -1.78
C ARG A 184 9.09 4.88 -0.84
N ASN A 185 10.27 5.35 -0.44
CA ASN A 185 10.46 6.49 0.44
C ASN A 185 10.26 7.83 -0.30
N GLU A 186 9.07 8.10 -0.79
CA GLU A 186 8.70 9.37 -1.43
C GLU A 186 7.40 9.93 -0.86
N ARG A 187 6.33 9.29 -0.85
CA ARG A 187 5.03 9.46 -0.16
C ARG A 187 4.63 10.89 0.25
N LEU A 188 5.10 11.91 -0.48
CA LEU A 188 4.73 13.31 -0.29
C LEU A 188 3.49 13.63 -1.14
N GLY A 189 2.80 14.71 -0.81
CA GLY A 189 1.71 15.24 -1.63
C GLY A 189 2.28 16.04 -2.81
N TRP A 190 2.16 15.49 -4.02
CA TRP A 190 2.69 16.09 -5.24
C TRP A 190 1.59 16.82 -6.01
N ALA A 191 1.39 18.11 -5.71
CA ALA A 191 0.36 18.95 -6.36
C ALA A 191 0.63 19.19 -7.85
N GLY A 192 1.90 19.23 -8.28
CA GLY A 192 2.28 19.37 -9.69
C GLY A 192 1.82 18.21 -10.55
N ASP A 193 2.03 16.99 -10.09
CA ASP A 193 1.63 15.76 -10.78
C ASP A 193 0.12 15.67 -10.91
N ILE A 194 -0.60 15.99 -9.84
CA ILE A 194 -2.05 15.97 -9.85
C ILE A 194 -2.65 17.04 -10.76
N SER A 195 -2.03 18.22 -10.85
CA SER A 195 -2.55 19.30 -11.69
C SER A 195 -2.63 18.93 -13.17
N SER A 196 -1.69 18.11 -13.65
CA SER A 196 -1.70 17.57 -15.00
C SER A 196 -2.72 16.44 -15.20
N LEU A 197 -3.15 15.80 -14.11
CA LEU A 197 -4.09 14.69 -14.11
C LEU A 197 -5.54 15.10 -13.75
N VAL A 198 -5.74 16.26 -13.11
CA VAL A 198 -7.05 16.70 -12.60
C VAL A 198 -8.13 16.63 -13.65
N GLN A 199 -7.90 17.16 -14.87
CA GLN A 199 -8.89 17.09 -15.95
C GLN A 199 -9.24 15.65 -16.35
N ARG A 200 -8.31 14.71 -16.24
CA ARG A 200 -8.52 13.29 -16.56
C ARG A 200 -9.16 12.55 -15.40
N LEU A 201 -8.82 12.92 -14.17
CA LEU A 201 -9.38 12.34 -12.97
C LEU A 201 -10.82 12.74 -12.70
N THR A 202 -11.27 13.94 -13.15
CA THR A 202 -12.69 14.36 -13.09
C THR A 202 -13.64 13.35 -13.72
N TRP A 203 -13.19 12.65 -14.76
CA TRP A 203 -13.97 11.61 -15.43
C TRP A 203 -13.96 10.27 -14.68
N LEU A 204 -12.99 10.07 -13.79
CA LEU A 204 -12.78 8.82 -13.06
C LEU A 204 -13.37 8.81 -11.66
N MET A 205 -13.37 9.96 -10.99
CA MET A 205 -13.70 10.08 -9.57
C MET A 205 -15.04 10.79 -9.38
N SER A 206 -15.70 10.53 -8.27
CA SER A 206 -16.88 11.29 -7.89
C SER A 206 -16.53 12.77 -7.66
N LEU A 207 -17.47 13.69 -7.98
CA LEU A 207 -17.27 15.13 -7.80
C LEU A 207 -16.84 15.49 -6.37
N ASN A 208 -17.39 14.83 -5.37
CA ASN A 208 -17.03 15.06 -3.97
C ASN A 208 -15.55 14.75 -3.69
N SER A 209 -15.01 13.68 -4.27
CA SER A 209 -13.59 13.32 -4.11
C SER A 209 -12.66 14.34 -4.74
N LEU A 210 -13.09 15.03 -5.79
CA LEU A 210 -12.31 16.06 -6.48
C LEU A 210 -12.34 17.39 -5.75
N GLU A 211 -13.49 17.78 -5.23
CA GLU A 211 -13.63 19.00 -4.44
C GLU A 211 -12.83 18.90 -3.15
N ASP A 212 -12.92 17.76 -2.48
CA ASP A 212 -12.11 17.46 -1.31
C ASP A 212 -10.61 17.49 -1.62
N MET A 213 -10.21 16.96 -2.78
CA MET A 213 -8.83 16.91 -3.23
C MET A 213 -8.31 18.30 -3.63
N TYR A 214 -9.12 19.11 -4.32
CA TYR A 214 -8.81 20.48 -4.66
C TYR A 214 -8.60 21.32 -3.40
N ASN A 215 -9.51 21.21 -2.44
CA ASN A 215 -9.44 21.90 -1.16
C ASN A 215 -8.19 21.48 -0.36
N LEU A 216 -7.82 20.20 -0.41
CA LEU A 216 -6.62 19.68 0.22
C LEU A 216 -5.34 20.25 -0.44
N CYS A 217 -5.29 20.30 -1.77
CA CYS A 217 -4.16 20.88 -2.50
C CYS A 217 -4.03 22.40 -2.24
N VAL A 218 -5.13 23.13 -2.17
CA VAL A 218 -5.13 24.57 -1.82
C VAL A 218 -4.61 24.77 -0.40
N THR A 219 -5.13 23.99 0.56
CA THR A 219 -4.70 24.06 1.95
C THR A 219 -3.21 23.68 2.10
N TYR A 220 -2.73 22.72 1.32
CA TYR A 220 -1.32 22.33 1.33
C TYR A 220 -0.42 23.44 0.78
N ASN A 221 -0.83 24.12 -0.31
CA ASN A 221 -0.09 25.27 -0.83
C ASN A 221 -0.06 26.44 0.16
N ASP A 222 -1.18 26.72 0.82
CA ASP A 222 -1.24 27.74 1.87
C ASP A 222 -0.32 27.41 3.05
N LEU A 223 -0.14 26.12 3.39
CA LEU A 223 0.78 25.68 4.44
C LEU A 223 2.26 25.75 4.01
N THR A 224 2.57 25.57 2.72
CA THR A 224 3.96 25.70 2.22
C THR A 224 4.43 27.16 2.21
N ASP A 225 3.53 28.11 2.08
CA ASP A 225 3.85 29.55 2.23
C ASP A 225 4.16 29.93 3.69
N VAL A 226 3.68 29.13 4.66
CA VAL A 226 3.96 29.33 6.10
C VAL A 226 5.26 28.66 6.55
N PHE A 227 5.70 27.61 5.85
CA PHE A 227 6.95 26.88 6.11
C PHE A 227 7.77 26.78 4.82
N PRO A 228 8.51 27.84 4.45
CA PRO A 228 9.43 27.75 3.32
C PRO A 228 10.50 26.68 3.63
N ILE A 229 10.61 25.68 2.76
CA ILE A 229 11.61 24.62 2.79
C ILE A 229 12.97 25.18 2.40
#